data_8e9d3a5ca2b31c0022139871ea513cb2
#
_entry.id   8e9d3a5ca2b31c0022139871ea513cb2
#
_cell.length_a   1.000
_cell.length_b   1.000
_cell.length_c   1.000
_cell.angle_alpha   90.00
_cell.angle_beta   90.00
_cell.angle_gamma   90.00
#
_symmetry.space_group_name_H-M   'P 1'
#
loop_
_entity.id
_entity.type
_entity.pdbx_description
1 polymer ?
#
loop_
_entity_poly.entity_id
_entity_poly.type
_entity_poly.pdbx_seq_one_letter_code
_entity_poly.pdbx_strand_id
1 'polypeptide(L)'
;DHWILRQAGVGESSTDPETIHRNARERGMSHVTITDHNTIDGCLTLAHHDDFFISEEVTTYFPEGDVKLHVLALGITEEQHPEIQALRQNVYELVAYLKQQEILYVLAHPLTGVGGELTPAHIERLMLLFPIWEVHNGSTLERENALARRLAEQCTAEKLEELSVKHGLEPMHGGQITFTAGSDDHAGFDIASACTVTADTGGIAGFLGEVKSGRSWIEGTHGSTFKLAHTMLGLLAHGADQGEGGKGAGLLGQARAGRKWMGLVSLAVGSDSAAGVLRKVMADRELRKAILPLIRNGHAGDSGGDEFHNQLFSLVNAAWTSGMRTTLSDLSELTIFNFIENLDMIGRLVALQVLLLPHSLASNYHSRQRHFLRRLSSQMLPDVPTAEGPWPRVALFTDTVDQVNGVTSILGSLDEYCSAADLPLEIIACGEG
;
A
#
# COMPACT_ATOMS: atom_id res chain seq x y z
N ASP A 1 -4.50 -2.57 8.17
CA ASP A 1 -4.12 -2.14 9.52
C ASP A 1 -2.62 -2.23 9.71
N HIS A 2 -1.99 -1.09 9.71
CA HIS A 2 -0.57 -0.97 10.02
C HIS A 2 -0.39 -0.95 11.56
N TRP A 3 -0.80 -2.04 12.29
CA TRP A 3 -0.75 -2.06 13.75
C TRP A 3 0.64 -1.72 14.32
N ILE A 4 1.72 -2.05 13.59
CA ILE A 4 3.10 -1.68 13.95
C ILE A 4 3.25 -0.16 13.96
N LEU A 5 2.70 0.55 12.98
CA LEU A 5 2.76 2.01 12.90
C LEU A 5 1.91 2.66 14.00
N ARG A 6 0.73 2.09 14.31
CA ARG A 6 -0.10 2.54 15.46
C ARG A 6 0.61 2.36 16.79
N GLN A 7 1.32 1.24 16.99
CA GLN A 7 2.14 1.02 18.19
C GLN A 7 3.27 2.06 18.31
N ALA A 8 3.77 2.55 17.20
CA ALA A 8 4.76 3.62 17.13
C ALA A 8 4.15 5.03 17.23
N GLY A 9 2.82 5.15 17.43
CA GLY A 9 2.13 6.44 17.47
C GLY A 9 2.05 7.15 16.11
N VAL A 10 2.21 6.44 15.02
CA VAL A 10 2.16 6.98 13.65
C VAL A 10 0.73 6.93 13.14
N GLY A 11 0.20 8.05 12.64
CA GLY A 11 -1.10 8.13 11.98
C GLY A 11 -1.17 7.30 10.70
N GLU A 12 -2.36 6.91 10.28
CA GLU A 12 -2.60 6.14 9.05
C GLU A 12 -2.38 6.97 7.78
N SER A 13 -2.56 8.29 7.85
CA SER A 13 -2.25 9.26 6.80
C SER A 13 -1.33 10.36 7.31
N SER A 14 -0.46 10.87 6.46
CA SER A 14 0.51 11.91 6.81
C SER A 14 0.38 13.17 5.98
N THR A 15 -0.61 13.27 5.12
CA THR A 15 -0.76 14.38 4.17
C THR A 15 -1.90 15.31 4.61
N ASP A 16 -1.60 16.60 4.64
CA ASP A 16 -2.58 17.63 4.95
C ASP A 16 -3.72 17.63 3.90
N PRO A 17 -5.01 17.71 4.31
CA PRO A 17 -6.15 17.65 3.42
C PRO A 17 -6.12 18.68 2.27
N GLU A 18 -5.75 19.93 2.55
CA GLU A 18 -5.62 20.97 1.52
C GLU A 18 -4.54 20.63 0.47
N THR A 19 -3.49 19.94 0.89
CA THR A 19 -2.44 19.43 -0.01
C THR A 19 -2.97 18.29 -0.86
N ILE A 20 -3.80 17.39 -0.30
CA ILE A 20 -4.44 16.30 -1.07
C ILE A 20 -5.35 16.90 -2.14
N HIS A 21 -6.25 17.82 -1.76
CA HIS A 21 -7.18 18.48 -2.68
C HIS A 21 -6.43 19.16 -3.82
N ARG A 22 -5.45 20.03 -3.50
CA ARG A 22 -4.63 20.74 -4.49
C ARG A 22 -3.96 19.77 -5.46
N ASN A 23 -3.28 18.72 -4.97
CA ASN A 23 -2.56 17.77 -5.81
C ASN A 23 -3.51 16.95 -6.70
N ALA A 24 -4.70 16.58 -6.20
CA ALA A 24 -5.72 15.94 -7.01
C ALA A 24 -6.20 16.84 -8.15
N ARG A 25 -6.44 18.14 -7.86
CA ARG A 25 -6.83 19.12 -8.87
C ARG A 25 -5.74 19.36 -9.91
N GLU A 26 -4.49 19.47 -9.51
CA GLU A 26 -3.33 19.62 -10.41
C GLU A 26 -3.16 18.38 -11.32
N ARG A 27 -3.60 17.22 -10.87
CA ARG A 27 -3.63 15.97 -11.67
C ARG A 27 -4.91 15.80 -12.49
N GLY A 28 -5.75 16.84 -12.58
CA GLY A 28 -6.90 16.90 -13.48
C GLY A 28 -8.20 16.32 -12.91
N MET A 29 -8.26 16.01 -11.61
CA MET A 29 -9.51 15.55 -10.99
C MET A 29 -10.56 16.67 -10.98
N SER A 30 -11.77 16.39 -11.47
CA SER A 30 -12.88 17.34 -11.47
C SER A 30 -13.58 17.40 -10.13
N HIS A 31 -13.68 16.28 -9.44
CA HIS A 31 -14.26 16.14 -8.09
C HIS A 31 -13.27 15.38 -7.22
N VAL A 32 -13.22 15.75 -5.94
CA VAL A 32 -12.29 15.15 -4.97
C VAL A 32 -13.06 14.74 -3.71
N THR A 33 -12.67 13.64 -3.11
CA THR A 33 -13.08 13.26 -1.77
C THR A 33 -11.91 12.61 -1.02
N ILE A 34 -11.97 12.63 0.30
CA ILE A 34 -11.07 11.90 1.19
C ILE A 34 -11.92 10.84 1.91
N THR A 35 -11.35 9.67 2.11
CA THR A 35 -12.03 8.54 2.75
C THR A 35 -11.20 8.03 3.92
N ASP A 36 -11.00 8.86 4.94
CA ASP A 36 -10.30 8.48 6.16
C ASP A 36 -11.06 7.37 6.91
N HIS A 37 -10.33 6.50 7.61
CA HIS A 37 -10.92 5.39 8.33
C HIS A 37 -11.79 5.84 9.51
N ASN A 38 -13.10 5.59 9.42
CA ASN A 38 -14.09 5.80 10.50
C ASN A 38 -14.15 7.24 11.03
N THR A 39 -13.79 8.22 10.22
CA THR A 39 -13.87 9.65 10.54
C THR A 39 -14.08 10.49 9.29
N ILE A 40 -14.71 11.63 9.45
CA ILE A 40 -14.89 12.64 8.39
C ILE A 40 -14.13 13.93 8.68
N ASP A 41 -13.26 13.96 9.71
CA ASP A 41 -12.58 15.18 10.15
C ASP A 41 -11.76 15.83 9.04
N GLY A 42 -11.03 15.01 8.24
CA GLY A 42 -10.31 15.47 7.07
C GLY A 42 -11.23 16.11 6.02
N CYS A 43 -12.37 15.50 5.77
CA CYS A 43 -13.40 16.00 4.85
C CYS A 43 -13.96 17.35 5.29
N LEU A 44 -14.24 17.52 6.58
CA LEU A 44 -14.84 18.76 7.11
C LEU A 44 -13.93 19.98 6.88
N THR A 45 -12.62 19.79 6.84
CA THR A 45 -11.69 20.89 6.53
C THR A 45 -11.82 21.37 5.07
N LEU A 46 -12.27 20.50 4.16
CA LEU A 46 -12.41 20.74 2.73
C LEU A 46 -13.86 21.00 2.27
N ALA A 47 -14.85 20.95 3.18
CA ALA A 47 -16.26 21.10 2.85
C ALA A 47 -16.62 22.48 2.24
N HIS A 48 -15.70 23.43 2.27
CA HIS A 48 -15.85 24.74 1.65
C HIS A 48 -15.55 24.78 0.15
N HIS A 49 -14.99 23.71 -0.43
CA HIS A 49 -14.73 23.60 -1.86
C HIS A 49 -15.96 23.05 -2.61
N ASP A 50 -16.39 23.69 -3.66
CA ASP A 50 -17.58 23.31 -4.46
C ASP A 50 -17.39 21.98 -5.22
N ASP A 51 -16.16 21.55 -5.40
CA ASP A 51 -15.76 20.31 -6.10
C ASP A 51 -15.40 19.16 -5.15
N PHE A 52 -15.63 19.35 -3.86
CA PHE A 52 -15.36 18.37 -2.81
C PHE A 52 -16.66 17.82 -2.19
N PHE A 53 -16.69 16.54 -1.85
CA PHE A 53 -17.80 15.90 -1.16
C PHE A 53 -17.34 15.03 0.01
N ILE A 54 -18.14 14.98 1.07
CA ILE A 54 -17.82 14.27 2.31
C ILE A 54 -17.99 12.76 2.08
N SER A 55 -17.03 11.98 2.54
CA SER A 55 -17.03 10.52 2.48
C SER A 55 -16.20 9.94 3.61
N GLU A 56 -16.32 8.65 3.85
CA GLU A 56 -15.46 7.93 4.78
C GLU A 56 -15.22 6.49 4.33
N GLU A 57 -14.12 5.90 4.77
CA GLU A 57 -13.87 4.47 4.67
C GLU A 57 -14.23 3.80 5.98
N VAL A 58 -15.34 3.07 5.97
CA VAL A 58 -15.89 2.41 7.15
C VAL A 58 -15.24 1.05 7.34
N THR A 59 -14.55 0.86 8.45
CA THR A 59 -14.10 -0.47 8.86
C THR A 59 -15.25 -1.25 9.44
N THR A 60 -15.66 -2.34 8.81
CA THR A 60 -16.77 -3.22 9.22
C THR A 60 -16.36 -4.67 9.29
N TYR A 61 -17.23 -5.54 9.80
CA TYR A 61 -16.91 -6.94 10.06
C TYR A 61 -18.04 -7.86 9.63
N PHE A 62 -17.67 -9.07 9.19
CA PHE A 62 -18.61 -10.18 9.20
C PHE A 62 -18.79 -10.68 10.64
N PRO A 63 -20.03 -10.77 11.16
CA PRO A 63 -20.28 -11.30 12.51
C PRO A 63 -19.80 -12.75 12.68
N GLU A 64 -19.75 -13.49 11.58
CA GLU A 64 -19.33 -14.88 11.56
C GLU A 64 -17.79 -14.99 11.38
N GLY A 65 -17.00 -14.65 12.37
CA GLY A 65 -15.56 -14.94 12.37
C GLY A 65 -14.65 -13.73 12.32
N ASP A 66 -15.15 -12.57 12.65
CA ASP A 66 -14.38 -11.32 12.79
C ASP A 66 -13.56 -10.91 11.53
N VAL A 67 -14.02 -11.34 10.36
CA VAL A 67 -13.36 -10.96 9.10
C VAL A 67 -13.65 -9.50 8.81
N LYS A 68 -12.60 -8.72 8.76
CA LYS A 68 -12.62 -7.28 8.58
C LYS A 68 -12.75 -6.91 7.10
N LEU A 69 -13.54 -5.89 6.83
CA LEU A 69 -13.79 -5.32 5.51
C LEU A 69 -13.73 -3.81 5.56
N HIS A 70 -13.53 -3.20 4.42
CA HIS A 70 -13.66 -1.76 4.26
C HIS A 70 -14.77 -1.41 3.25
N VAL A 71 -15.55 -0.41 3.61
CA VAL A 71 -16.68 0.07 2.81
C VAL A 71 -16.56 1.58 2.66
N LEU A 72 -16.49 2.05 1.41
CA LEU A 72 -16.55 3.49 1.15
C LEU A 72 -18.02 3.93 1.20
N ALA A 73 -18.33 4.87 2.08
CA ALA A 73 -19.61 5.59 2.10
C ALA A 73 -19.39 6.97 1.48
N LEU A 74 -19.91 7.17 0.26
CA LEU A 74 -19.59 8.32 -0.58
C LEU A 74 -20.73 9.33 -0.64
N GLY A 75 -20.43 10.62 -0.50
CA GLY A 75 -21.42 11.70 -0.57
C GLY A 75 -22.36 11.72 0.64
N ILE A 76 -21.84 11.41 1.82
CA ILE A 76 -22.61 11.44 3.08
C ILE A 76 -22.72 12.86 3.66
N THR A 77 -23.63 13.03 4.62
CA THR A 77 -23.71 14.24 5.44
C THR A 77 -23.09 14.03 6.83
N GLU A 78 -22.82 15.13 7.53
CA GLU A 78 -22.29 15.07 8.91
C GLU A 78 -23.26 14.31 9.84
N GLU A 79 -24.58 14.43 9.63
CA GLU A 79 -25.58 13.76 10.46
C GLU A 79 -25.64 12.25 10.22
N GLN A 80 -25.23 11.77 9.04
CA GLN A 80 -25.22 10.34 8.70
C GLN A 80 -24.00 9.63 9.31
N HIS A 81 -22.89 10.32 9.51
CA HIS A 81 -21.66 9.73 10.05
C HIS A 81 -21.84 9.02 11.41
N PRO A 82 -22.48 9.59 12.45
CA PRO A 82 -22.67 8.89 13.72
C PRO A 82 -23.48 7.60 13.59
N GLU A 83 -24.50 7.57 12.72
CA GLU A 83 -25.31 6.38 12.46
C GLU A 83 -24.50 5.29 11.77
N ILE A 84 -23.68 5.66 10.78
CA ILE A 84 -22.76 4.74 10.11
C ILE A 84 -21.79 4.13 11.13
N GLN A 85 -21.22 4.96 12.02
CA GLN A 85 -20.30 4.50 13.05
C GLN A 85 -20.98 3.58 14.10
N ALA A 86 -22.25 3.79 14.40
CA ALA A 86 -23.00 2.91 15.30
C ALA A 86 -23.22 1.51 14.70
N LEU A 87 -23.39 1.41 13.38
CA LEU A 87 -23.70 0.17 12.66
C LEU A 87 -22.46 -0.59 12.15
N ARG A 88 -21.29 0.00 12.19
CA ARG A 88 -20.08 -0.54 11.54
C ARG A 88 -19.59 -1.90 12.08
N GLN A 89 -20.09 -2.37 13.22
CA GLN A 89 -19.68 -3.67 13.78
C GLN A 89 -20.29 -4.87 13.03
N ASN A 90 -21.27 -4.62 12.15
CA ASN A 90 -21.97 -5.64 11.41
C ASN A 90 -22.20 -5.19 9.96
N VAL A 91 -21.51 -5.82 9.02
CA VAL A 91 -21.60 -5.46 7.59
C VAL A 91 -23.03 -5.55 7.05
N TYR A 92 -23.85 -6.48 7.53
CA TYR A 92 -25.23 -6.64 7.05
C TYR A 92 -26.11 -5.46 7.49
N GLU A 93 -25.99 -5.01 8.73
CA GLU A 93 -26.72 -3.86 9.25
C GLU A 93 -26.25 -2.56 8.59
N LEU A 94 -24.93 -2.39 8.45
CA LEU A 94 -24.35 -1.25 7.78
C LEU A 94 -24.84 -1.11 6.34
N VAL A 95 -24.75 -2.18 5.54
CA VAL A 95 -25.15 -2.15 4.12
C VAL A 95 -26.65 -1.93 3.99
N ALA A 96 -27.48 -2.53 4.86
CA ALA A 96 -28.92 -2.28 4.87
C ALA A 96 -29.25 -0.81 5.13
N TYR A 97 -28.58 -0.17 6.08
CA TYR A 97 -28.70 1.26 6.36
C TYR A 97 -28.29 2.11 5.16
N LEU A 98 -27.08 1.88 4.60
CA LEU A 98 -26.55 2.65 3.46
C LEU A 98 -27.52 2.57 2.27
N LYS A 99 -28.06 1.38 1.99
CA LYS A 99 -29.06 1.18 0.94
C LYS A 99 -30.37 1.93 1.23
N GLN A 100 -30.87 1.86 2.47
CA GLN A 100 -32.11 2.53 2.88
C GLN A 100 -31.98 4.06 2.79
N GLN A 101 -30.82 4.60 3.12
CA GLN A 101 -30.52 6.03 3.05
C GLN A 101 -30.12 6.50 1.65
N GLU A 102 -30.14 5.59 0.66
CA GLU A 102 -29.71 5.84 -0.72
C GLU A 102 -28.27 6.34 -0.87
N ILE A 103 -27.42 6.15 0.16
CA ILE A 103 -26.00 6.49 0.15
C ILE A 103 -25.28 5.61 -0.88
N LEU A 104 -24.40 6.20 -1.67
CA LEU A 104 -23.51 5.45 -2.56
C LEU A 104 -22.47 4.72 -1.72
N TYR A 105 -22.44 3.39 -1.81
CA TYR A 105 -21.47 2.58 -1.07
C TYR A 105 -20.72 1.62 -1.99
N VAL A 106 -19.45 1.43 -1.71
CA VAL A 106 -18.52 0.65 -2.52
C VAL A 106 -17.74 -0.31 -1.63
N LEU A 107 -17.56 -1.54 -2.06
CA LEU A 107 -16.61 -2.46 -1.41
C LEU A 107 -15.20 -2.04 -1.79
N ALA A 108 -14.44 -1.50 -0.83
CA ALA A 108 -13.06 -1.07 -1.02
C ALA A 108 -12.13 -2.29 -1.16
N HIS A 109 -11.14 -2.22 -2.07
CA HIS A 109 -10.07 -3.22 -2.27
C HIS A 109 -10.47 -4.66 -1.82
N PRO A 110 -11.42 -5.31 -2.52
CA PRO A 110 -12.20 -6.47 -2.06
C PRO A 110 -11.41 -7.69 -1.58
N LEU A 111 -10.15 -7.80 -2.00
CA LEU A 111 -9.30 -8.96 -1.72
C LEU A 111 -8.15 -8.64 -0.75
N THR A 112 -8.03 -7.40 -0.32
CA THR A 112 -7.00 -7.01 0.65
C THR A 112 -7.34 -7.59 2.01
N GLY A 113 -6.52 -8.53 2.48
CA GLY A 113 -6.72 -9.22 3.77
C GLY A 113 -6.42 -8.31 4.95
N VAL A 114 -7.45 -7.68 5.51
CA VAL A 114 -7.34 -6.81 6.68
C VAL A 114 -7.80 -7.60 7.91
N GLY A 115 -6.89 -8.26 8.60
CA GLY A 115 -7.17 -8.89 9.90
C GLY A 115 -7.77 -10.30 9.89
N GLY A 116 -7.95 -10.94 8.72
CA GLY A 116 -8.43 -12.32 8.60
C GLY A 116 -8.39 -12.79 7.16
N GLU A 117 -8.34 -14.13 6.94
CA GLU A 117 -8.40 -14.65 5.58
C GLU A 117 -9.84 -14.69 5.08
N LEU A 118 -10.12 -13.96 3.99
CA LEU A 118 -11.35 -14.11 3.24
C LEU A 118 -11.45 -15.54 2.67
N THR A 119 -12.62 -16.14 2.82
CA THR A 119 -12.95 -17.45 2.23
C THR A 119 -13.82 -17.27 0.98
N PRO A 120 -13.95 -18.29 0.11
CA PRO A 120 -14.94 -18.26 -0.97
C PRO A 120 -16.35 -17.90 -0.49
N ALA A 121 -16.77 -18.40 0.67
CA ALA A 121 -18.08 -18.08 1.24
C ALA A 121 -18.23 -16.60 1.62
N HIS A 122 -17.15 -15.94 2.04
CA HIS A 122 -17.16 -14.48 2.27
C HIS A 122 -17.31 -13.73 0.94
N ILE A 123 -16.54 -14.09 -0.08
CA ILE A 123 -16.61 -13.46 -1.41
C ILE A 123 -18.02 -13.61 -2.01
N GLU A 124 -18.64 -14.80 -1.89
CA GLU A 124 -20.00 -15.04 -2.33
C GLU A 124 -21.02 -14.14 -1.62
N ARG A 125 -20.87 -13.93 -0.31
CA ARG A 125 -21.70 -12.97 0.44
C ARG A 125 -21.44 -11.52 0.02
N LEU A 126 -20.18 -11.15 -0.26
CA LEU A 126 -19.85 -9.82 -0.79
C LEU A 126 -20.51 -9.57 -2.16
N MET A 127 -20.62 -10.60 -3.02
CA MET A 127 -21.37 -10.50 -4.28
C MET A 127 -22.84 -10.20 -4.04
N LEU A 128 -23.45 -10.74 -2.98
CA LEU A 128 -24.86 -10.45 -2.63
C LEU A 128 -25.05 -9.05 -2.05
N LEU A 129 -24.07 -8.54 -1.33
CA LEU A 129 -24.18 -7.29 -0.56
C LEU A 129 -23.84 -6.03 -1.36
N PHE A 130 -22.83 -6.10 -2.24
CA PHE A 130 -22.23 -4.90 -2.83
C PHE A 130 -22.46 -4.81 -4.33
N PRO A 131 -23.25 -3.81 -4.78
CA PRO A 131 -23.47 -3.54 -6.20
C PRO A 131 -22.27 -2.90 -6.90
N ILE A 132 -21.31 -2.35 -6.13
CA ILE A 132 -20.17 -1.63 -6.65
C ILE A 132 -18.90 -2.09 -5.90
N TRP A 133 -17.89 -2.45 -6.68
CA TRP A 133 -16.59 -2.86 -6.15
C TRP A 133 -15.49 -1.94 -6.65
N GLU A 134 -14.56 -1.59 -5.76
CA GLU A 134 -13.31 -0.95 -6.15
C GLU A 134 -12.37 -2.01 -6.71
N VAL A 135 -12.43 -2.23 -8.02
CA VAL A 135 -11.62 -3.25 -8.70
C VAL A 135 -10.28 -2.73 -9.20
N HIS A 136 -10.02 -1.44 -8.99
CA HIS A 136 -8.75 -0.81 -9.30
C HIS A 136 -8.35 0.14 -8.18
N ASN A 137 -7.62 -0.40 -7.22
CA ASN A 137 -7.04 0.36 -6.13
C ASN A 137 -5.55 0.65 -6.44
N GLY A 138 -5.13 1.91 -6.30
CA GLY A 138 -3.78 2.37 -6.64
C GLY A 138 -2.69 1.88 -5.68
N SER A 139 -3.08 1.35 -4.51
CA SER A 139 -2.17 0.75 -3.52
C SER A 139 -2.08 -0.77 -3.63
N THR A 140 -3.03 -1.43 -4.30
CA THR A 140 -3.02 -2.89 -4.49
C THR A 140 -2.35 -3.32 -5.79
N LEU A 141 -1.80 -4.54 -5.80
CA LEU A 141 -1.12 -5.08 -6.97
C LEU A 141 -2.09 -5.32 -8.13
N GLU A 142 -1.61 -5.17 -9.37
CA GLU A 142 -2.37 -5.42 -10.60
C GLU A 142 -3.08 -6.78 -10.58
N ARG A 143 -2.41 -7.84 -10.15
CA ARG A 143 -2.99 -9.20 -10.07
C ARG A 143 -4.15 -9.31 -9.08
N GLU A 144 -4.11 -8.55 -7.99
CA GLU A 144 -5.17 -8.49 -6.99
C GLU A 144 -6.38 -7.76 -7.56
N ASN A 145 -6.17 -6.59 -8.14
CA ASN A 145 -7.17 -5.83 -8.86
C ASN A 145 -7.81 -6.65 -9.99
N ALA A 146 -7.00 -7.36 -10.79
CA ALA A 146 -7.49 -8.21 -11.87
C ALA A 146 -8.33 -9.39 -11.35
N LEU A 147 -7.95 -10.02 -10.24
CA LEU A 147 -8.75 -11.08 -9.63
C LEU A 147 -10.06 -10.55 -9.07
N ALA A 148 -10.05 -9.42 -8.35
CA ALA A 148 -11.26 -8.77 -7.85
C ALA A 148 -12.25 -8.47 -8.98
N ARG A 149 -11.75 -7.91 -10.09
CA ARG A 149 -12.55 -7.64 -11.28
C ARG A 149 -13.16 -8.90 -11.87
N ARG A 150 -12.36 -9.97 -12.07
CA ARG A 150 -12.84 -11.24 -12.61
C ARG A 150 -13.91 -11.88 -11.72
N LEU A 151 -13.76 -11.82 -10.41
CA LEU A 151 -14.77 -12.31 -9.47
C LEU A 151 -16.05 -11.50 -9.57
N ALA A 152 -15.97 -10.18 -9.63
CA ALA A 152 -17.13 -9.31 -9.81
C ALA A 152 -17.87 -9.57 -11.15
N GLU A 153 -17.12 -9.83 -12.23
CA GLU A 153 -17.67 -10.15 -13.55
C GLU A 153 -18.42 -11.50 -13.58
N GLN A 154 -18.21 -12.41 -12.61
CA GLN A 154 -19.00 -13.65 -12.47
C GLN A 154 -20.39 -13.41 -11.85
N CYS A 155 -20.65 -12.21 -11.33
CA CYS A 155 -21.91 -11.89 -10.69
C CYS A 155 -22.97 -11.61 -11.74
N THR A 156 -23.86 -12.59 -11.96
CA THR A 156 -25.06 -12.47 -12.80
C THR A 156 -26.31 -12.58 -11.94
N ALA A 157 -27.48 -12.27 -12.50
CA ALA A 157 -28.75 -12.43 -11.79
C ALA A 157 -28.97 -13.89 -11.34
N GLU A 158 -28.68 -14.85 -12.22
CA GLU A 158 -28.77 -16.28 -11.93
C GLU A 158 -27.81 -16.69 -10.82
N LYS A 159 -26.59 -16.15 -10.83
CA LYS A 159 -25.59 -16.41 -9.79
C LYS A 159 -26.04 -15.84 -8.44
N LEU A 160 -26.61 -14.65 -8.42
CA LEU A 160 -27.15 -14.08 -7.18
C LEU A 160 -28.30 -14.93 -6.60
N GLU A 161 -29.18 -15.46 -7.44
CA GLU A 161 -30.27 -16.34 -7.00
C GLU A 161 -29.71 -17.64 -6.37
N GLU A 162 -28.73 -18.28 -7.04
CA GLU A 162 -28.00 -19.44 -6.50
C GLU A 162 -27.38 -19.14 -5.13
N LEU A 163 -26.64 -18.03 -5.03
CA LEU A 163 -25.94 -17.63 -3.81
C LEU A 163 -26.91 -17.23 -2.70
N SER A 164 -28.03 -16.57 -3.04
CA SER A 164 -29.08 -16.22 -2.09
C SER A 164 -29.64 -17.47 -1.40
N VAL A 165 -29.97 -18.49 -2.17
CA VAL A 165 -30.44 -19.79 -1.64
C VAL A 165 -29.35 -20.45 -0.79
N LYS A 166 -28.10 -20.45 -1.28
CA LYS A 166 -26.96 -21.09 -0.60
C LYS A 166 -26.66 -20.47 0.77
N HIS A 167 -26.71 -19.14 0.86
CA HIS A 167 -26.34 -18.41 2.07
C HIS A 167 -27.53 -17.95 2.92
N GLY A 168 -28.77 -18.09 2.43
CA GLY A 168 -29.97 -17.57 3.11
C GLY A 168 -29.93 -16.04 3.25
N LEU A 169 -29.34 -15.34 2.28
CA LEU A 169 -29.11 -13.90 2.28
C LEU A 169 -29.72 -13.27 1.04
N GLU A 170 -30.63 -12.32 1.22
CA GLU A 170 -31.24 -11.60 0.11
C GLU A 170 -30.26 -10.67 -0.60
N PRO A 171 -30.21 -10.65 -1.95
CA PRO A 171 -29.33 -9.75 -2.67
C PRO A 171 -29.69 -8.28 -2.47
N MET A 172 -28.69 -7.44 -2.32
CA MET A 172 -28.89 -5.98 -2.22
C MET A 172 -29.02 -5.29 -3.58
N HIS A 173 -28.80 -6.02 -4.70
CA HIS A 173 -28.88 -5.52 -6.08
C HIS A 173 -29.34 -6.61 -7.06
N GLY A 174 -29.58 -6.24 -8.32
CA GLY A 174 -30.20 -7.10 -9.31
C GLY A 174 -29.27 -7.93 -10.21
N GLY A 175 -27.97 -7.99 -9.95
CA GLY A 175 -27.08 -8.84 -10.73
C GLY A 175 -25.72 -8.22 -11.00
N GLN A 176 -25.54 -7.40 -11.99
CA GLN A 176 -24.23 -6.91 -12.40
C GLN A 176 -23.57 -6.02 -11.35
N ILE A 177 -22.35 -6.36 -10.96
CA ILE A 177 -21.48 -5.50 -10.14
C ILE A 177 -20.81 -4.49 -11.06
N THR A 178 -20.81 -3.22 -10.67
CA THR A 178 -20.14 -2.12 -11.36
C THR A 178 -18.81 -1.77 -10.67
N PHE A 179 -17.99 -0.95 -11.32
CA PHE A 179 -16.61 -0.78 -10.94
C PHE A 179 -16.25 0.66 -10.61
N THR A 180 -15.42 0.82 -9.59
CA THR A 180 -14.78 2.08 -9.23
C THR A 180 -13.26 1.89 -9.09
N ALA A 181 -12.55 3.01 -9.01
CA ALA A 181 -11.13 3.09 -8.71
C ALA A 181 -10.86 4.24 -7.75
N GLY A 182 -9.83 4.05 -6.91
CA GLY A 182 -9.29 5.05 -5.99
C GLY A 182 -7.79 4.90 -5.81
N SER A 183 -7.09 5.96 -5.42
CA SER A 183 -5.64 5.91 -5.25
C SER A 183 -5.21 5.21 -3.94
N ASP A 184 -6.04 5.28 -2.90
CA ASP A 184 -5.76 4.73 -1.57
C ASP A 184 -4.37 5.16 -1.05
N ASP A 185 -4.04 6.45 -1.28
CA ASP A 185 -2.74 7.02 -0.95
C ASP A 185 -2.68 7.51 0.49
N HIS A 186 -1.71 7.03 1.27
CA HIS A 186 -1.54 7.36 2.68
C HIS A 186 -0.36 8.32 2.95
N ALA A 187 0.53 8.50 1.96
CA ALA A 187 1.79 9.24 2.16
C ALA A 187 1.93 10.48 1.28
N GLY A 188 0.96 10.76 0.41
CA GLY A 188 0.95 11.91 -0.48
C GLY A 188 1.80 11.76 -1.75
N PHE A 189 2.23 10.53 -2.09
CA PHE A 189 3.04 10.27 -3.28
C PHE A 189 2.18 9.94 -4.50
N ASP A 190 1.09 9.21 -4.31
CA ASP A 190 0.26 8.62 -5.35
C ASP A 190 -1.19 9.16 -5.37
N ILE A 191 -1.43 10.35 -4.82
CA ILE A 191 -2.75 11.02 -4.84
C ILE A 191 -3.29 11.04 -6.27
N ALA A 192 -4.54 10.59 -6.48
CA ALA A 192 -5.20 10.50 -7.77
C ALA A 192 -4.43 9.66 -8.82
N SER A 193 -3.58 8.71 -8.39
CA SER A 193 -2.91 7.76 -9.30
C SER A 193 -3.87 6.76 -9.93
N ALA A 194 -5.04 6.57 -9.34
CA ALA A 194 -6.18 5.84 -9.87
C ALA A 194 -7.46 6.61 -9.54
N CYS A 195 -8.41 6.61 -10.46
CA CYS A 195 -9.65 7.38 -10.35
C CYS A 195 -10.81 6.73 -11.10
N THR A 196 -12.01 7.07 -10.66
CA THR A 196 -13.27 6.75 -11.34
C THR A 196 -13.64 7.90 -12.27
N VAL A 197 -13.97 7.57 -13.51
CA VAL A 197 -14.29 8.56 -14.56
C VAL A 197 -15.72 8.37 -15.02
N THR A 198 -16.43 9.47 -15.24
CA THR A 198 -17.79 9.49 -15.86
C THR A 198 -17.83 10.46 -17.01
N ALA A 199 -18.90 10.42 -17.80
CA ALA A 199 -19.21 11.53 -18.69
C ALA A 199 -19.42 12.83 -17.88
N ASP A 200 -19.25 13.99 -18.52
CA ASP A 200 -19.55 15.26 -17.86
C ASP A 200 -21.03 15.34 -17.47
N THR A 201 -21.28 15.47 -16.19
CA THR A 201 -22.63 15.42 -15.58
C THR A 201 -22.99 16.74 -14.90
N GLY A 202 -22.12 17.75 -14.97
CA GLY A 202 -22.40 19.08 -14.45
C GLY A 202 -22.32 19.22 -12.92
N GLY A 203 -21.62 18.31 -12.22
CA GLY A 203 -21.33 18.44 -10.79
C GLY A 203 -21.34 17.13 -9.99
N ILE A 204 -21.08 17.23 -8.69
CA ILE A 204 -20.92 16.08 -7.76
C ILE A 204 -22.15 15.15 -7.78
N ALA A 205 -23.35 15.69 -7.68
CA ALA A 205 -24.58 14.87 -7.66
C ALA A 205 -24.74 14.07 -8.97
N GLY A 206 -24.42 14.67 -10.09
CA GLY A 206 -24.40 13.99 -11.38
C GLY A 206 -23.34 12.90 -11.44
N PHE A 207 -22.12 13.19 -11.00
CA PHE A 207 -21.02 12.23 -10.90
C PHE A 207 -21.42 11.00 -10.07
N LEU A 208 -21.89 11.22 -8.83
CA LEU A 208 -22.33 10.13 -7.95
C LEU A 208 -23.48 9.33 -8.55
N GLY A 209 -24.42 9.99 -9.25
CA GLY A 209 -25.52 9.35 -9.96
C GLY A 209 -25.05 8.44 -11.11
N GLU A 210 -24.05 8.85 -11.89
CA GLU A 210 -23.46 8.04 -12.95
C GLU A 210 -22.73 6.82 -12.37
N VAL A 211 -21.94 6.99 -11.31
CA VAL A 211 -21.27 5.89 -10.62
C VAL A 211 -22.31 4.89 -10.07
N LYS A 212 -23.35 5.37 -9.38
CA LYS A 212 -24.45 4.54 -8.86
C LYS A 212 -25.17 3.75 -9.94
N SER A 213 -25.26 4.33 -11.14
CA SER A 213 -25.92 3.72 -12.29
C SER A 213 -25.01 2.81 -13.12
N GLY A 214 -23.73 2.66 -12.72
CA GLY A 214 -22.75 1.86 -13.44
C GLY A 214 -22.29 2.46 -14.79
N ARG A 215 -22.49 3.76 -15.01
CA ARG A 215 -22.04 4.49 -16.20
C ARG A 215 -20.73 5.21 -15.94
N SER A 216 -19.81 4.48 -15.32
CA SER A 216 -18.44 4.93 -15.03
C SER A 216 -17.43 3.96 -15.61
N TRP A 217 -16.21 4.43 -15.80
CA TRP A 217 -15.04 3.60 -16.10
C TRP A 217 -13.89 3.95 -15.17
N ILE A 218 -12.84 3.14 -15.18
CA ILE A 218 -11.71 3.24 -14.28
C ILE A 218 -10.46 3.58 -15.06
N GLU A 219 -9.62 4.47 -14.51
CA GLU A 219 -8.32 4.84 -15.06
C GLU A 219 -7.27 4.89 -13.96
N GLY A 220 -6.00 4.72 -14.34
CA GLY A 220 -4.87 4.90 -13.44
C GLY A 220 -3.86 3.79 -13.43
N THR A 221 -3.01 3.80 -12.39
CA THR A 221 -1.92 2.85 -12.18
C THR A 221 -2.19 1.97 -10.97
N HIS A 222 -1.65 0.76 -10.99
CA HIS A 222 -1.72 -0.17 -9.87
C HIS A 222 -0.65 0.11 -8.81
N GLY A 223 -0.82 -0.47 -7.64
CA GLY A 223 0.19 -0.54 -6.59
C GLY A 223 1.37 -1.41 -6.98
N SER A 224 2.46 -1.23 -6.27
CA SER A 224 3.67 -2.04 -6.41
C SER A 224 4.35 -2.23 -5.06
N THR A 225 5.31 -3.17 -4.99
CA THR A 225 6.10 -3.38 -3.77
C THR A 225 6.88 -2.12 -3.39
N PHE A 226 7.32 -1.34 -4.36
CA PHE A 226 8.02 -0.07 -4.10
C PHE A 226 7.07 1.00 -3.58
N LYS A 227 5.87 1.14 -4.17
CA LYS A 227 4.85 2.08 -3.67
C LYS A 227 4.52 1.80 -2.20
N LEU A 228 4.22 0.54 -1.86
CA LEU A 228 3.93 0.15 -0.48
C LEU A 228 5.12 0.43 0.47
N ALA A 229 6.34 0.08 0.07
CA ALA A 229 7.53 0.35 0.87
C ALA A 229 7.74 1.85 1.10
N HIS A 230 7.54 2.67 0.08
CA HIS A 230 7.70 4.11 0.16
C HIS A 230 6.58 4.79 0.96
N THR A 231 5.36 4.28 0.89
CA THR A 231 4.27 4.69 1.79
C THR A 231 4.66 4.45 3.25
N MET A 232 5.16 3.25 3.59
CA MET A 232 5.65 2.95 4.94
C MET A 232 6.81 3.88 5.35
N LEU A 233 7.76 4.17 4.45
CA LEU A 233 8.84 5.12 4.73
C LEU A 233 8.33 6.54 4.98
N GLY A 234 7.34 6.98 4.19
CA GLY A 234 6.72 8.30 4.35
C GLY A 234 6.01 8.44 5.69
N LEU A 235 5.25 7.41 6.10
CA LEU A 235 4.56 7.38 7.38
C LEU A 235 5.54 7.34 8.57
N LEU A 236 6.60 6.53 8.50
CA LEU A 236 7.65 6.49 9.53
C LEU A 236 8.35 7.83 9.68
N ALA A 237 8.68 8.49 8.57
CA ALA A 237 9.30 9.82 8.59
C ALA A 237 8.39 10.88 9.23
N HIS A 238 7.08 10.80 8.97
CA HIS A 238 6.09 11.69 9.58
C HIS A 238 5.94 11.43 11.09
N GLY A 239 5.85 10.17 11.51
CA GLY A 239 5.74 9.82 12.94
C GLY A 239 6.95 10.25 13.76
N ALA A 240 8.16 10.15 13.19
CA ALA A 240 9.38 10.62 13.84
C ALA A 240 9.39 12.15 14.05
N ASP A 241 8.72 12.91 13.19
CA ASP A 241 8.57 14.38 13.33
C ASP A 241 7.58 14.78 14.44
N GLN A 242 6.57 13.96 14.70
CA GLN A 242 5.54 14.20 15.74
C GLN A 242 6.01 13.81 17.15
N GLY A 243 6.94 12.87 17.30
CA GLY A 243 7.28 12.18 18.56
C GLY A 243 8.16 12.96 19.54
N GLU A 244 8.90 13.98 19.12
CA GLU A 244 9.75 14.80 20.00
C GLU A 244 9.26 16.24 20.00
N GLY A 245 8.47 16.61 21.00
CA GLY A 245 7.94 17.97 21.26
C GLY A 245 8.73 19.14 20.66
N GLY A 246 8.71 19.33 19.38
CA GLY A 246 9.13 20.54 18.67
C GLY A 246 10.63 20.86 18.65
N LYS A 247 11.52 19.99 19.15
CA LYS A 247 12.97 20.26 19.18
C LYS A 247 13.80 19.49 18.12
N GLY A 248 13.22 18.46 17.47
CA GLY A 248 13.82 17.77 16.32
C GLY A 248 13.49 18.43 14.97
N ALA A 249 12.70 19.47 14.94
CA ALA A 249 12.21 20.17 13.75
C ALA A 249 13.30 20.86 12.87
N GLY A 250 14.57 20.71 13.20
CA GLY A 250 15.64 21.44 12.50
C GLY A 250 15.89 21.01 11.06
N LEU A 251 15.77 19.73 10.72
CA LEU A 251 16.07 19.23 9.38
C LEU A 251 14.87 18.51 8.71
N LEU A 252 14.06 17.80 9.49
CA LEU A 252 12.88 17.07 8.98
C LEU A 252 11.65 17.95 8.89
N GLY A 253 11.45 18.88 9.84
CA GLY A 253 10.28 19.76 9.89
C GLY A 253 10.19 20.84 8.81
N GLN A 254 11.26 21.09 8.03
CA GLN A 254 11.21 22.00 6.87
C GLN A 254 10.86 21.30 5.57
N ALA A 255 10.59 20.00 5.61
CA ALA A 255 10.33 19.18 4.45
C ALA A 255 8.83 19.09 4.11
N ARG A 256 8.15 20.22 3.90
CA ARG A 256 6.83 20.24 3.29
C ARG A 256 6.87 19.55 1.92
N ALA A 257 5.96 18.58 1.75
CA ALA A 257 5.54 17.86 0.55
C ALA A 257 6.62 17.32 -0.42
N GLY A 258 7.66 18.05 -0.75
CA GLY A 258 8.67 17.64 -1.75
C GLY A 258 10.03 17.19 -1.18
N ARG A 259 10.22 17.12 0.15
CA ARG A 259 11.52 16.85 0.78
C ARG A 259 11.53 15.74 1.84
N LYS A 260 10.48 14.95 1.95
CA LYS A 260 10.42 13.80 2.88
C LYS A 260 11.60 12.81 2.68
N TRP A 261 12.08 12.67 1.46
CA TRP A 261 13.25 11.86 1.13
C TRP A 261 14.59 12.39 1.65
N MET A 262 14.72 13.71 1.90
CA MET A 262 15.96 14.28 2.48
C MET A 262 16.22 13.77 3.90
N GLY A 263 15.15 13.53 4.68
CA GLY A 263 15.27 12.92 6.01
C GLY A 263 15.82 11.49 5.95
N LEU A 264 15.37 10.70 4.97
CA LEU A 264 15.89 9.35 4.74
C LEU A 264 17.36 9.35 4.33
N VAL A 265 17.77 10.29 3.48
CA VAL A 265 19.19 10.46 3.13
C VAL A 265 20.02 10.87 4.35
N SER A 266 19.52 11.79 5.17
CA SER A 266 20.18 12.22 6.41
C SER A 266 20.43 11.03 7.34
N LEU A 267 19.42 10.21 7.56
CA LEU A 267 19.52 8.98 8.36
C LEU A 267 20.57 8.01 7.79
N ALA A 268 20.49 7.74 6.48
CA ALA A 268 21.36 6.77 5.82
C ALA A 268 22.82 7.20 5.77
N VAL A 269 23.11 8.49 5.56
CA VAL A 269 24.48 9.02 5.51
C VAL A 269 25.02 9.40 6.90
N GLY A 270 24.22 9.25 7.96
CA GLY A 270 24.62 9.52 9.34
C GLY A 270 25.09 10.95 9.53
N SER A 271 24.25 11.95 9.18
CA SER A 271 24.57 13.35 9.34
C SER A 271 23.36 14.15 9.80
N ASP A 272 23.49 14.83 10.93
CA ASP A 272 22.41 15.62 11.56
C ASP A 272 22.28 17.03 10.97
N SER A 273 23.12 17.39 9.99
CA SER A 273 23.10 18.71 9.36
C SER A 273 22.96 18.65 7.85
N ALA A 274 22.18 19.56 7.27
CA ALA A 274 22.00 19.65 5.82
C ALA A 274 23.35 19.81 5.09
N ALA A 275 24.27 20.57 5.64
CA ALA A 275 25.62 20.75 5.08
C ALA A 275 26.45 19.45 5.12
N GLY A 276 26.31 18.64 6.18
CA GLY A 276 26.95 17.34 6.30
C GLY A 276 26.37 16.33 5.31
N VAL A 277 25.06 16.26 5.18
CA VAL A 277 24.37 15.43 4.17
C VAL A 277 24.84 15.81 2.78
N LEU A 278 24.80 17.10 2.44
CA LEU A 278 25.22 17.58 1.13
C LEU A 278 26.66 17.22 0.83
N ARG A 279 27.58 17.39 1.80
CA ARG A 279 29.00 17.05 1.64
C ARG A 279 29.18 15.57 1.33
N LYS A 280 28.52 14.67 2.09
CA LYS A 280 28.59 13.22 1.89
C LYS A 280 27.99 12.80 0.54
N VAL A 281 26.82 13.35 0.18
CA VAL A 281 26.20 13.10 -1.13
C VAL A 281 27.10 13.57 -2.28
N MET A 282 27.71 14.75 -2.16
CA MET A 282 28.60 15.26 -3.20
C MET A 282 29.91 14.46 -3.33
N ALA A 283 30.39 13.87 -2.24
CA ALA A 283 31.57 13.03 -2.22
C ALA A 283 31.31 11.61 -2.78
N ASP A 284 30.11 11.07 -2.58
CA ASP A 284 29.75 9.74 -3.06
C ASP A 284 29.10 9.82 -4.46
N ARG A 285 29.74 9.15 -5.43
CA ARG A 285 29.31 9.18 -6.84
C ARG A 285 27.93 8.55 -7.05
N GLU A 286 27.65 7.44 -6.38
CA GLU A 286 26.39 6.71 -6.56
C GLU A 286 25.23 7.43 -5.88
N LEU A 287 25.42 7.96 -4.68
CA LEU A 287 24.45 8.84 -4.02
C LEU A 287 24.14 10.07 -4.87
N ARG A 288 25.16 10.71 -5.42
CA ARG A 288 24.96 11.88 -6.29
C ARG A 288 24.17 11.56 -7.55
N LYS A 289 24.42 10.41 -8.19
CA LYS A 289 23.65 9.96 -9.36
C LYS A 289 22.20 9.67 -9.02
N ALA A 290 21.94 9.04 -7.88
CA ALA A 290 20.60 8.69 -7.45
C ALA A 290 19.75 9.89 -7.03
N ILE A 291 20.37 10.92 -6.43
CA ILE A 291 19.65 12.09 -5.92
C ILE A 291 19.36 13.15 -7.00
N LEU A 292 20.22 13.28 -8.02
CA LEU A 292 20.07 14.32 -9.05
C LEU A 292 18.74 14.25 -9.82
N PRO A 293 18.22 13.08 -10.22
CA PRO A 293 16.91 12.99 -10.87
C PRO A 293 15.79 13.51 -9.97
N LEU A 294 15.78 13.11 -8.68
CA LEU A 294 14.77 13.55 -7.71
C LEU A 294 14.78 15.07 -7.46
N ILE A 295 15.97 15.71 -7.52
CA ILE A 295 16.08 17.17 -7.40
C ILE A 295 15.62 17.88 -8.68
N ARG A 296 15.94 17.33 -9.86
CA ARG A 296 15.61 17.95 -11.16
C ARG A 296 14.13 17.85 -11.49
N ASN A 297 13.53 16.72 -11.21
CA ASN A 297 12.10 16.45 -11.46
C ASN A 297 11.19 17.10 -10.38
N GLY A 298 11.79 17.68 -9.41
CA GLY A 298 11.45 18.81 -8.57
C GLY A 298 10.22 18.78 -7.71
N HIS A 299 9.26 17.91 -7.90
CA HIS A 299 8.09 17.83 -7.00
C HIS A 299 7.39 16.50 -7.20
N ALA A 300 7.16 15.77 -6.13
CA ALA A 300 6.31 14.58 -6.11
C ALA A 300 4.86 14.84 -6.60
N GLY A 301 4.51 16.09 -6.88
CA GLY A 301 3.24 16.49 -7.48
C GLY A 301 3.12 16.19 -8.97
N ASP A 302 4.22 16.27 -9.73
CA ASP A 302 4.18 16.19 -11.21
C ASP A 302 4.53 14.81 -11.76
N SER A 303 5.11 13.91 -10.98
CA SER A 303 5.64 12.63 -11.47
C SER A 303 5.34 11.44 -10.55
N GLY A 304 4.20 11.46 -9.86
CA GLY A 304 3.71 10.25 -9.19
C GLY A 304 3.62 9.10 -10.19
N GLY A 305 4.21 7.96 -9.86
CA GLY A 305 4.23 6.82 -10.75
C GLY A 305 5.49 5.98 -10.58
N ASP A 306 5.60 4.92 -11.35
CA ASP A 306 6.67 3.92 -11.23
C ASP A 306 8.07 4.52 -11.37
N GLU A 307 8.25 5.57 -12.19
CA GLU A 307 9.55 6.22 -12.36
C GLU A 307 10.02 6.92 -11.07
N PHE A 308 9.15 7.65 -10.38
CA PHE A 308 9.46 8.26 -9.10
C PHE A 308 9.85 7.20 -8.06
N HIS A 309 9.08 6.13 -7.94
CA HIS A 309 9.36 5.04 -7.00
C HIS A 309 10.65 4.31 -7.33
N ASN A 310 10.98 4.09 -8.61
CA ASN A 310 12.26 3.52 -9.03
C ASN A 310 13.44 4.45 -8.69
N GLN A 311 13.28 5.76 -8.87
CA GLN A 311 14.30 6.75 -8.50
C GLN A 311 14.51 6.79 -6.97
N LEU A 312 13.42 6.76 -6.19
CA LEU A 312 13.49 6.73 -4.73
C LEU A 312 14.16 5.45 -4.23
N PHE A 313 13.81 4.29 -4.79
CA PHE A 313 14.48 3.03 -4.48
C PHE A 313 15.97 3.07 -4.82
N SER A 314 16.34 3.64 -5.97
CA SER A 314 17.74 3.83 -6.35
C SER A 314 18.50 4.69 -5.33
N LEU A 315 17.86 5.71 -4.78
CA LEU A 315 18.44 6.53 -3.71
C LEU A 315 18.62 5.73 -2.41
N VAL A 316 17.58 4.98 -1.99
CA VAL A 316 17.63 4.10 -0.80
C VAL A 316 18.77 3.09 -0.93
N ASN A 317 18.88 2.44 -2.10
CA ASN A 317 19.91 1.45 -2.37
C ASN A 317 21.32 2.07 -2.39
N ALA A 318 21.50 3.24 -3.00
CA ALA A 318 22.76 3.96 -3.00
C ALA A 318 23.16 4.40 -1.58
N ALA A 319 22.21 4.89 -0.80
CA ALA A 319 22.42 5.29 0.60
C ALA A 319 22.81 4.09 1.47
N TRP A 320 22.11 2.97 1.34
CA TRP A 320 22.45 1.73 2.03
C TRP A 320 23.83 1.21 1.66
N THR A 321 24.14 1.14 0.36
CA THR A 321 25.43 0.66 -0.15
C THR A 321 26.60 1.53 0.35
N SER A 322 26.43 2.85 0.32
CA SER A 322 27.42 3.80 0.83
C SER A 322 27.64 3.64 2.34
N GLY A 323 26.55 3.55 3.10
CA GLY A 323 26.59 3.34 4.55
C GLY A 323 27.22 2.00 4.93
N MET A 324 26.86 0.91 4.24
CA MET A 324 27.48 -0.41 4.46
C MET A 324 28.96 -0.43 4.14
N ARG A 325 29.38 0.19 3.05
CA ARG A 325 30.81 0.30 2.68
C ARG A 325 31.60 1.02 3.77
N THR A 326 31.08 2.13 4.29
CA THR A 326 31.70 2.86 5.40
C THR A 326 31.76 2.00 6.66
N THR A 327 30.67 1.32 7.01
CA THR A 327 30.62 0.46 8.20
C THR A 327 31.55 -0.73 8.10
N LEU A 328 31.69 -1.37 6.94
CA LEU A 328 32.63 -2.47 6.72
C LEU A 328 34.10 -1.99 6.77
N SER A 329 34.38 -0.79 6.27
CA SER A 329 35.69 -0.18 6.42
C SER A 329 36.07 0.03 7.90
N ASP A 330 35.14 0.63 8.67
CA ASP A 330 35.33 0.85 10.10
C ASP A 330 35.49 -0.47 10.87
N LEU A 331 34.72 -1.51 10.47
CA LEU A 331 34.78 -2.85 11.07
C LEU A 331 36.18 -3.49 10.82
N SER A 332 36.77 -3.28 9.65
CA SER A 332 38.11 -3.81 9.33
C SER A 332 39.23 -3.19 10.17
N GLU A 333 38.98 -2.01 10.74
CA GLU A 333 39.92 -1.29 11.60
C GLU A 333 39.58 -1.48 13.10
N LEU A 334 38.56 -2.30 13.43
CA LEU A 334 38.11 -2.48 14.80
C LEU A 334 39.09 -3.31 15.61
N THR A 335 39.45 -2.76 16.78
CA THR A 335 40.29 -3.42 17.79
C THR A 335 39.61 -3.38 19.17
N ILE A 336 40.05 -4.20 20.10
CA ILE A 336 39.54 -4.20 21.49
C ILE A 336 39.69 -2.81 22.13
N PHE A 337 40.73 -2.07 21.74
CA PHE A 337 41.06 -0.76 22.33
C PHE A 337 40.18 0.39 21.80
N ASN A 338 39.61 0.27 20.59
CA ASN A 338 38.79 1.31 19.97
C ASN A 338 37.29 0.93 19.86
N PHE A 339 36.87 -0.19 20.47
CA PHE A 339 35.50 -0.68 20.39
C PHE A 339 34.47 0.34 20.92
N ILE A 340 34.79 1.00 22.04
CA ILE A 340 33.88 1.99 22.64
C ILE A 340 33.76 3.24 21.77
N GLU A 341 34.84 3.66 21.11
CA GLU A 341 34.83 4.80 20.19
C GLU A 341 34.05 4.53 18.89
N ASN A 342 33.85 3.24 18.55
CA ASN A 342 33.17 2.82 17.35
C ASN A 342 31.69 2.35 17.60
N LEU A 343 31.09 2.69 18.75
CA LEU A 343 29.65 2.41 19.01
C LEU A 343 28.74 3.06 17.98
N ASP A 344 29.11 4.16 17.35
CA ASP A 344 28.41 4.78 16.21
C ASP A 344 28.22 3.83 15.03
N MET A 345 29.10 2.83 14.87
CA MET A 345 28.95 1.80 13.84
C MET A 345 27.70 0.95 14.07
N ILE A 346 27.40 0.59 15.33
CA ILE A 346 26.18 -0.16 15.67
C ILE A 346 24.95 0.69 15.35
N GLY A 347 24.97 1.97 15.71
CA GLY A 347 23.89 2.91 15.37
C GLY A 347 23.67 3.02 13.86
N ARG A 348 24.74 3.08 13.06
CA ARG A 348 24.65 3.08 11.58
C ARG A 348 24.09 1.78 11.04
N LEU A 349 24.50 0.62 11.54
CA LEU A 349 23.93 -0.67 11.12
C LEU A 349 22.43 -0.73 11.39
N VAL A 350 21.98 -0.31 12.56
CA VAL A 350 20.55 -0.24 12.90
C VAL A 350 19.82 0.71 11.94
N ALA A 351 20.37 1.91 11.69
CA ALA A 351 19.76 2.87 10.77
C ALA A 351 19.64 2.33 9.34
N LEU A 352 20.66 1.61 8.86
CA LEU A 352 20.63 0.95 7.56
C LEU A 352 19.57 -0.16 7.48
N GLN A 353 19.37 -0.93 8.55
CA GLN A 353 18.30 -1.93 8.60
C GLN A 353 16.92 -1.26 8.63
N VAL A 354 16.75 -0.19 9.39
CA VAL A 354 15.49 0.60 9.41
C VAL A 354 15.15 1.14 8.02
N LEU A 355 16.15 1.56 7.25
CA LEU A 355 15.96 2.05 5.89
C LEU A 355 15.45 0.97 4.92
N LEU A 356 15.90 -0.28 5.06
CA LEU A 356 15.47 -1.41 4.22
C LEU A 356 14.23 -2.13 4.75
N LEU A 357 13.90 -1.97 6.03
CA LEU A 357 12.79 -2.68 6.67
C LEU A 357 11.47 -2.54 5.91
N PRO A 358 11.03 -1.36 5.47
CA PRO A 358 9.80 -1.21 4.70
C PRO A 358 9.78 -2.01 3.40
N HIS A 359 10.91 -2.09 2.69
CA HIS A 359 11.02 -2.88 1.46
C HIS A 359 10.89 -4.39 1.74
N SER A 360 11.52 -4.85 2.84
CA SER A 360 11.42 -6.24 3.28
C SER A 360 10.00 -6.60 3.73
N LEU A 361 9.34 -5.71 4.47
CA LEU A 361 7.97 -5.87 4.92
C LEU A 361 6.99 -5.88 3.73
N ALA A 362 7.12 -4.95 2.81
CA ALA A 362 6.29 -4.88 1.60
C ALA A 362 6.45 -6.13 0.73
N SER A 363 7.69 -6.61 0.55
CA SER A 363 7.96 -7.84 -0.20
C SER A 363 7.35 -9.07 0.48
N ASN A 364 7.48 -9.18 1.80
CA ASN A 364 6.88 -10.28 2.58
C ASN A 364 5.35 -10.25 2.51
N TYR A 365 4.74 -9.07 2.69
CA TYR A 365 3.30 -8.89 2.57
C TYR A 365 2.78 -9.36 1.20
N HIS A 366 3.37 -8.86 0.11
CA HIS A 366 2.98 -9.25 -1.24
C HIS A 366 3.24 -10.73 -1.56
N SER A 367 4.25 -11.33 -0.96
CA SER A 367 4.49 -12.77 -1.10
C SER A 367 3.38 -13.59 -0.44
N ARG A 368 2.97 -13.25 0.79
CA ARG A 368 1.84 -13.90 1.47
C ARG A 368 0.52 -13.69 0.72
N GLN A 369 0.28 -12.46 0.25
CA GLN A 369 -0.90 -12.12 -0.52
C GLN A 369 -0.98 -12.95 -1.81
N ARG A 370 0.14 -13.22 -2.48
CA ARG A 370 0.20 -14.08 -3.65
C ARG A 370 -0.32 -15.50 -3.37
N HIS A 371 0.07 -16.12 -2.28
CA HIS A 371 -0.40 -17.46 -1.91
C HIS A 371 -1.92 -17.47 -1.65
N PHE A 372 -2.41 -16.46 -0.96
CA PHE A 372 -3.84 -16.29 -0.73
C PHE A 372 -4.62 -16.16 -2.04
N LEU A 373 -4.20 -15.25 -2.93
CA LEU A 373 -4.87 -15.00 -4.21
C LEU A 373 -4.89 -16.23 -5.11
N ARG A 374 -3.80 -17.03 -5.14
CA ARG A 374 -3.76 -18.29 -5.88
C ARG A 374 -4.78 -19.29 -5.37
N ARG A 375 -4.82 -19.50 -4.05
CA ARG A 375 -5.77 -20.41 -3.43
C ARG A 375 -7.20 -19.97 -3.73
N LEU A 376 -7.52 -18.70 -3.56
CA LEU A 376 -8.84 -18.15 -3.83
C LEU A 376 -9.22 -18.30 -5.32
N SER A 377 -8.32 -17.96 -6.23
CA SER A 377 -8.54 -18.10 -7.67
C SER A 377 -8.79 -19.55 -8.06
N SER A 378 -8.01 -20.51 -7.56
CA SER A 378 -8.20 -21.92 -7.87
C SER A 378 -9.52 -22.50 -7.37
N GLN A 379 -10.06 -21.95 -6.28
CA GLN A 379 -11.33 -22.37 -5.69
C GLN A 379 -12.56 -21.75 -6.37
N MET A 380 -12.45 -20.48 -6.79
CA MET A 380 -13.59 -19.73 -7.32
C MET A 380 -13.62 -19.63 -8.85
N LEU A 381 -12.46 -19.76 -9.50
CA LEU A 381 -12.29 -19.64 -10.95
C LEU A 381 -11.46 -20.82 -11.51
N PRO A 382 -11.88 -22.08 -11.30
CA PRO A 382 -11.06 -23.24 -11.65
C PRO A 382 -10.74 -23.34 -13.14
N ASP A 383 -11.61 -22.83 -14.01
CA ASP A 383 -11.48 -22.87 -15.47
C ASP A 383 -10.69 -21.69 -16.05
N VAL A 384 -10.31 -20.72 -15.21
CA VAL A 384 -9.55 -19.55 -15.65
C VAL A 384 -8.07 -19.80 -15.37
N PRO A 385 -7.21 -19.82 -16.38
CA PRO A 385 -5.77 -19.90 -16.16
C PRO A 385 -5.34 -18.77 -15.21
N THR A 386 -4.64 -19.12 -14.14
CA THR A 386 -4.03 -18.09 -13.28
C THR A 386 -3.09 -17.27 -14.17
N ALA A 387 -3.29 -15.95 -14.21
CA ALA A 387 -2.51 -15.04 -15.05
C ALA A 387 -1.04 -14.92 -14.60
N GLU A 388 -0.62 -15.75 -13.67
CA GLU A 388 0.74 -15.81 -13.21
C GLU A 388 1.56 -16.67 -14.16
N GLY A 389 2.53 -16.04 -14.80
CA GLY A 389 3.63 -16.75 -15.42
C GLY A 389 4.34 -17.68 -14.42
N PRO A 390 5.16 -18.59 -14.88
CA PRO A 390 5.93 -19.45 -13.99
C PRO A 390 6.68 -18.60 -12.96
N TRP A 391 6.85 -19.14 -11.76
CA TRP A 391 7.69 -18.51 -10.74
C TRP A 391 9.03 -18.10 -11.38
N PRO A 392 9.55 -16.89 -11.08
CA PRO A 392 10.87 -16.54 -11.54
C PRO A 392 11.85 -17.62 -11.05
N ARG A 393 12.59 -18.21 -11.97
CA ARG A 393 13.64 -19.15 -11.61
C ARG A 393 14.69 -18.41 -10.81
N VAL A 394 15.01 -18.92 -9.63
CA VAL A 394 16.02 -18.35 -8.74
C VAL A 394 17.25 -19.22 -8.80
N ALA A 395 18.38 -18.65 -9.21
CA ALA A 395 19.68 -19.28 -9.13
C ALA A 395 20.43 -18.77 -7.89
N LEU A 396 20.75 -19.65 -6.97
CA LEU A 396 21.53 -19.36 -5.78
C LEU A 396 22.97 -19.86 -6.01
N PHE A 397 23.90 -18.94 -6.14
CA PHE A 397 25.34 -19.25 -6.30
C PHE A 397 26.00 -19.40 -4.94
N THR A 398 26.75 -20.47 -4.76
CA THR A 398 27.52 -20.75 -3.53
C THR A 398 28.83 -21.42 -3.85
N ASP A 399 29.81 -21.24 -3.01
CA ASP A 399 31.12 -21.89 -3.07
C ASP A 399 31.28 -23.00 -2.00
N THR A 400 30.24 -23.28 -1.21
CA THR A 400 30.35 -24.09 0.01
C THR A 400 29.39 -25.29 0.09
N VAL A 401 28.88 -25.80 -1.04
CA VAL A 401 27.91 -26.93 -1.03
C VAL A 401 28.51 -28.21 -0.46
N ASP A 402 29.80 -28.47 -0.71
CA ASP A 402 30.47 -29.71 -0.33
C ASP A 402 31.16 -29.63 1.07
N GLN A 403 31.01 -28.53 1.77
CA GLN A 403 31.63 -28.32 3.08
C GLN A 403 30.65 -28.63 4.21
N VAL A 404 31.09 -29.36 5.24
CA VAL A 404 30.29 -29.59 6.44
C VAL A 404 30.30 -28.33 7.31
N ASN A 405 29.39 -27.41 7.04
CA ASN A 405 29.25 -26.16 7.82
C ASN A 405 27.77 -25.74 7.92
N GLY A 406 27.49 -24.69 8.70
CA GLY A 406 26.12 -24.20 8.91
C GLY A 406 25.46 -23.67 7.63
N VAL A 407 26.21 -23.17 6.66
CA VAL A 407 25.71 -22.66 5.38
C VAL A 407 25.16 -23.83 4.55
N THR A 408 25.90 -24.93 4.42
CA THR A 408 25.46 -26.13 3.70
C THR A 408 24.18 -26.72 4.29
N SER A 409 24.05 -26.73 5.63
CA SER A 409 22.81 -27.17 6.30
C SER A 409 21.61 -26.29 5.96
N ILE A 410 21.80 -24.97 5.93
CA ILE A 410 20.75 -24.01 5.54
C ILE A 410 20.36 -24.20 4.06
N LEU A 411 21.35 -24.37 3.17
CA LEU A 411 21.11 -24.61 1.74
C LEU A 411 20.33 -25.88 1.50
N GLY A 412 20.67 -26.97 2.20
CA GLY A 412 19.92 -28.24 2.14
C GLY A 412 18.47 -28.09 2.60
N SER A 413 18.23 -27.40 3.72
CA SER A 413 16.88 -27.14 4.20
C SER A 413 16.08 -26.23 3.25
N LEU A 414 16.75 -25.26 2.60
CA LEU A 414 16.13 -24.38 1.63
C LEU A 414 15.74 -25.15 0.34
N ASP A 415 16.61 -26.02 -0.14
CA ASP A 415 16.35 -26.88 -1.31
C ASP A 415 15.18 -27.83 -1.04
N GLU A 416 15.17 -28.50 0.12
CA GLU A 416 14.04 -29.35 0.54
C GLU A 416 12.73 -28.56 0.62
N TYR A 417 12.74 -27.36 1.21
CA TYR A 417 11.56 -26.51 1.30
C TYR A 417 11.07 -26.06 -0.07
N CYS A 418 11.97 -25.61 -0.94
CA CYS A 418 11.60 -25.14 -2.28
C CYS A 418 11.07 -26.30 -3.14
N SER A 419 11.68 -27.48 -3.05
CA SER A 419 11.22 -28.69 -3.74
C SER A 419 9.83 -29.12 -3.23
N ALA A 420 9.59 -29.11 -1.91
CA ALA A 420 8.29 -29.45 -1.35
C ALA A 420 7.19 -28.43 -1.70
N ALA A 421 7.56 -27.16 -1.90
CA ALA A 421 6.66 -26.06 -2.24
C ALA A 421 6.54 -25.82 -3.77
N ASP A 422 7.15 -26.66 -4.60
CA ASP A 422 7.22 -26.50 -6.07
C ASP A 422 7.74 -25.10 -6.48
N LEU A 423 8.75 -24.61 -5.78
CA LEU A 423 9.39 -23.32 -6.04
C LEU A 423 10.65 -23.54 -6.91
N PRO A 424 10.83 -22.81 -8.02
CA PRO A 424 11.93 -23.02 -8.94
C PRO A 424 13.25 -22.42 -8.44
N LEU A 425 13.86 -23.07 -7.45
CA LEU A 425 15.21 -22.77 -6.96
C LEU A 425 16.22 -23.72 -7.63
N GLU A 426 17.33 -23.18 -8.07
CA GLU A 426 18.49 -23.91 -8.56
C GLU A 426 19.72 -23.46 -7.76
N ILE A 427 20.34 -24.39 -7.03
CA ILE A 427 21.58 -24.10 -6.29
C ILE A 427 22.76 -24.44 -7.22
N ILE A 428 23.55 -23.41 -7.53
CA ILE A 428 24.72 -23.51 -8.40
C ILE A 428 25.98 -23.41 -7.52
N ALA A 429 26.71 -24.51 -7.43
CA ALA A 429 27.97 -24.56 -6.71
C ALA A 429 29.16 -24.41 -7.68
N CYS A 430 30.14 -23.60 -7.27
CA CYS A 430 31.46 -23.61 -7.89
C CYS A 430 32.27 -24.75 -7.22
N GLY A 431 32.20 -25.96 -7.76
CA GLY A 431 33.06 -27.06 -7.33
C GLY A 431 34.36 -27.10 -8.10
N GLU A 432 35.45 -27.53 -7.48
CA GLU A 432 36.63 -28.01 -8.23
C GLU A 432 36.20 -29.27 -8.95
N GLY A 433 36.25 -29.22 -10.32
CA GLY A 433 35.89 -30.35 -11.17
C GLY A 433 36.86 -31.53 -11.11
#